data_a9f9b282a9f81bc607f839de60c1cb17
#
_entry.id   a9f9b282a9f81bc607f839de60c1cb17
#
_cell.length_a   1.000
_cell.length_b   1.000
_cell.length_c   1.000
_cell.angle_alpha   90.00
_cell.angle_beta   90.00
_cell.angle_gamma   90.00
#
_symmetry.space_group_name_H-M   'P 1'
#
loop_
_entity.id
_entity.type
_entity.pdbx_description
1 polymer ?
#
loop_
_entity_poly.entity_id
_entity_poly.type
_entity_poly.pdbx_seq_one_letter_code
_entity_poly.pdbx_strand_id
1 'polypeptide(L)'
;MILAEGLHAVRALHERFPRVPIVADLKTMDGGYLEVELMARAGASWCVVMGVAHPATIAACVAAGRAYGVGIMGDVLAAPDKPATARLLQDLGAEVIIVHTGYDERRQVIGASPWDDLASVVAAVDIPVQAVGGLTLADLPKLPAAGAPLVVVGAPLVIDNDSFRASESDDERLGRVIREVVRAVKAQR
;
A
#
# COMPACT_ATOMS: atom_id res chain seq x y z
N MET A 1 -2.94 -0.18 13.51
CA MET A 1 -3.17 1.24 13.89
C MET A 1 -4.63 1.65 13.63
N ILE A 2 -5.12 1.63 12.39
CA ILE A 2 -6.51 2.05 12.07
C ILE A 2 -7.58 1.27 12.84
N LEU A 3 -7.42 -0.03 13.05
CA LEU A 3 -8.36 -0.84 13.85
C LEU A 3 -8.41 -0.44 15.33
N ALA A 4 -7.34 0.09 15.87
CA ALA A 4 -7.27 0.48 17.28
C ALA A 4 -7.64 1.96 17.49
N GLU A 5 -7.17 2.85 16.62
CA GLU A 5 -7.23 4.31 16.80
C GLU A 5 -8.19 5.00 15.80
N GLY A 6 -8.58 4.32 14.75
CA GLY A 6 -9.49 4.87 13.74
C GLY A 6 -8.99 6.18 13.13
N LEU A 7 -9.90 7.14 12.95
CA LEU A 7 -9.60 8.48 12.38
C LEU A 7 -8.62 9.29 13.22
N HIS A 8 -8.48 8.99 14.52
CA HIS A 8 -7.53 9.66 15.39
C HIS A 8 -6.10 9.50 14.90
N ALA A 9 -5.73 8.29 14.44
CA ALA A 9 -4.38 8.03 13.92
C ALA A 9 -4.07 8.90 12.69
N VAL A 10 -5.03 9.02 11.77
CA VAL A 10 -4.85 9.82 10.54
C VAL A 10 -4.67 11.30 10.90
N ARG A 11 -5.53 11.86 11.76
CA ARG A 11 -5.42 13.25 12.21
C ARG A 11 -4.10 13.55 12.91
N ALA A 12 -3.73 12.71 13.88
CA ALA A 12 -2.49 12.89 14.63
C ALA A 12 -1.25 12.85 13.73
N LEU A 13 -1.23 11.96 12.74
CA LEU A 13 -0.14 11.89 11.76
C LEU A 13 -0.14 13.13 10.85
N HIS A 14 -1.30 13.55 10.37
CA HIS A 14 -1.42 14.75 9.52
C HIS A 14 -0.97 16.02 10.27
N GLU A 15 -1.43 16.21 11.49
CA GLU A 15 -1.02 17.35 12.33
C GLU A 15 0.49 17.34 12.63
N ARG A 16 1.04 16.15 12.90
CA ARG A 16 2.46 16.00 13.22
C ARG A 16 3.37 16.14 12.02
N PHE A 17 2.90 15.73 10.83
CA PHE A 17 3.67 15.68 9.58
C PHE A 17 2.90 16.29 8.41
N PRO A 18 2.56 17.59 8.44
CA PRO A 18 1.61 18.21 7.48
C PRO A 18 2.11 18.22 6.02
N ARG A 19 3.40 17.97 5.79
CA ARG A 19 4.00 17.91 4.44
C ARG A 19 4.27 16.48 3.96
N VAL A 20 3.92 15.48 4.75
CA VAL A 20 4.12 14.07 4.39
C VAL A 20 2.76 13.49 3.96
N PRO A 21 2.64 12.96 2.73
CA PRO A 21 1.43 12.28 2.32
C PRO A 21 1.10 11.09 3.23
N ILE A 22 -0.16 10.97 3.60
CA ILE A 22 -0.64 9.88 4.46
C ILE A 22 -1.50 8.95 3.63
N VAL A 23 -1.16 7.66 3.63
CA VAL A 23 -1.95 6.61 3.02
C VAL A 23 -2.81 5.94 4.08
N ALA A 24 -4.13 6.03 3.94
CA ALA A 24 -5.08 5.26 4.73
C ALA A 24 -5.31 3.90 4.04
N ASP A 25 -4.60 2.88 4.51
CA ASP A 25 -4.75 1.51 3.99
C ASP A 25 -5.95 0.82 4.66
N LEU A 26 -7.14 1.08 4.14
CA LEU A 26 -8.41 0.56 4.64
C LEU A 26 -8.73 -0.82 4.09
N LYS A 27 -8.22 -1.12 2.90
CA LYS A 27 -8.64 -2.30 2.11
C LYS A 27 -10.16 -2.34 1.93
N THR A 28 -10.72 -1.20 1.53
CA THR A 28 -12.16 -0.99 1.37
C THR A 28 -12.79 -2.06 0.49
N MET A 29 -13.84 -2.70 1.00
CA MET A 29 -14.62 -3.72 0.29
C MET A 29 -16.05 -3.27 0.01
N ASP A 30 -16.56 -2.28 0.76
CA ASP A 30 -17.90 -1.70 0.61
C ASP A 30 -17.94 -0.31 1.26
N GLY A 31 -19.00 0.47 0.99
CA GLY A 31 -19.15 1.82 1.56
C GLY A 31 -18.10 2.83 1.07
N GLY A 32 -17.53 2.62 -0.11
CA GLY A 32 -16.32 3.29 -0.60
C GLY A 32 -16.36 4.82 -0.55
N TYR A 33 -17.47 5.45 -0.91
CA TYR A 33 -17.58 6.90 -0.86
C TYR A 33 -17.43 7.43 0.58
N LEU A 34 -18.16 6.82 1.52
CA LEU A 34 -18.16 7.24 2.93
C LEU A 34 -16.79 7.04 3.57
N GLU A 35 -16.15 5.89 3.34
CA GLU A 35 -14.83 5.60 3.92
C GLU A 35 -13.78 6.60 3.43
N VAL A 36 -13.72 6.87 2.12
CA VAL A 36 -12.78 7.85 1.55
C VAL A 36 -13.07 9.27 2.05
N GLU A 37 -14.35 9.69 2.13
CA GLU A 37 -14.72 10.98 2.70
C GLU A 37 -14.22 11.14 4.14
N LEU A 38 -14.44 10.14 4.99
CA LEU A 38 -14.00 10.16 6.39
C LEU A 38 -12.48 10.29 6.51
N MET A 39 -11.73 9.55 5.69
CA MET A 39 -10.26 9.62 5.68
C MET A 39 -9.76 10.95 5.14
N ALA A 40 -10.36 11.47 4.07
CA ALA A 40 -10.04 12.79 3.53
C ALA A 40 -10.22 13.89 4.57
N ARG A 41 -11.35 13.90 5.27
CA ARG A 41 -11.63 14.85 6.37
C ARG A 41 -10.69 14.70 7.56
N ALA A 42 -10.07 13.54 7.72
CA ALA A 42 -9.05 13.31 8.73
C ALA A 42 -7.63 13.71 8.28
N GLY A 43 -7.42 14.06 7.01
CA GLY A 43 -6.13 14.49 6.46
C GLY A 43 -5.36 13.40 5.70
N ALA A 44 -6.00 12.30 5.31
CA ALA A 44 -5.39 11.34 4.39
C ALA A 44 -5.17 11.96 3.02
N SER A 45 -4.07 11.60 2.37
CA SER A 45 -3.74 11.98 0.99
C SER A 45 -4.11 10.87 0.01
N TRP A 46 -4.16 9.63 0.47
CA TRP A 46 -4.43 8.43 -0.31
C TRP A 46 -5.29 7.45 0.48
N CYS A 47 -6.17 6.74 -0.22
CA CYS A 47 -6.96 5.64 0.34
C CYS A 47 -6.80 4.38 -0.50
N VAL A 48 -6.83 3.20 0.14
CA VAL A 48 -6.68 1.91 -0.53
C VAL A 48 -8.02 1.20 -0.63
N VAL A 49 -8.39 0.78 -1.85
CA VAL A 49 -9.54 -0.08 -2.14
C VAL A 49 -9.08 -1.44 -2.64
N MET A 50 -9.79 -2.50 -2.28
CA MET A 50 -9.52 -3.85 -2.77
C MET A 50 -9.99 -4.02 -4.21
N GLY A 51 -9.14 -4.61 -5.07
CA GLY A 51 -9.50 -4.94 -6.45
C GLY A 51 -10.56 -6.02 -6.58
N VAL A 52 -10.75 -6.83 -5.53
CA VAL A 52 -11.82 -7.84 -5.44
C VAL A 52 -13.14 -7.27 -4.91
N ALA A 53 -13.20 -5.98 -4.57
CA ALA A 53 -14.45 -5.30 -4.24
C ALA A 53 -15.34 -5.17 -5.50
N HIS A 54 -16.63 -4.97 -5.28
CA HIS A 54 -17.55 -4.74 -6.40
C HIS A 54 -17.13 -3.47 -7.19
N PRO A 55 -17.18 -3.47 -8.53
CA PRO A 55 -16.81 -2.29 -9.33
C PRO A 55 -17.49 -0.99 -8.92
N ALA A 56 -18.74 -1.06 -8.46
CA ALA A 56 -19.45 0.10 -7.91
C ALA A 56 -18.79 0.69 -6.66
N THR A 57 -18.21 -0.15 -5.79
CA THR A 57 -17.46 0.30 -4.61
C THR A 57 -16.17 1.02 -5.02
N ILE A 58 -15.44 0.46 -6.00
CA ILE A 58 -14.22 1.07 -6.55
C ILE A 58 -14.56 2.43 -7.16
N ALA A 59 -15.59 2.49 -8.01
CA ALA A 59 -16.07 3.74 -8.61
C ALA A 59 -16.52 4.78 -7.56
N ALA A 60 -17.15 4.33 -6.47
CA ALA A 60 -17.55 5.20 -5.36
C ALA A 60 -16.31 5.77 -4.62
N CYS A 61 -15.28 4.96 -4.38
CA CYS A 61 -14.00 5.44 -3.82
C CYS A 61 -13.39 6.52 -4.73
N VAL A 62 -13.33 6.27 -6.04
CA VAL A 62 -12.77 7.22 -7.02
C VAL A 62 -13.58 8.51 -7.06
N ALA A 63 -14.92 8.42 -7.03
CA ALA A 63 -15.78 9.60 -7.00
C ALA A 63 -15.53 10.46 -5.75
N ALA A 64 -15.43 9.84 -4.57
CA ALA A 64 -15.07 10.53 -3.35
C ALA A 64 -13.64 11.09 -3.39
N GLY A 65 -12.69 10.33 -3.92
CA GLY A 65 -11.31 10.80 -4.11
C GLY A 65 -11.25 12.10 -4.92
N ARG A 66 -11.96 12.16 -6.03
CA ARG A 66 -12.08 13.37 -6.86
C ARG A 66 -12.75 14.52 -6.12
N ALA A 67 -13.81 14.25 -5.35
CA ALA A 67 -14.56 15.27 -4.61
C ALA A 67 -13.74 15.90 -3.47
N TYR A 68 -12.87 15.14 -2.84
CA TYR A 68 -12.11 15.54 -1.66
C TYR A 68 -10.60 15.74 -1.92
N GLY A 69 -10.11 15.52 -3.13
CA GLY A 69 -8.69 15.67 -3.47
C GLY A 69 -7.81 14.58 -2.87
N VAL A 70 -8.31 13.37 -2.76
CA VAL A 70 -7.59 12.19 -2.24
C VAL A 70 -7.36 11.19 -3.36
N GLY A 71 -6.13 10.72 -3.53
CA GLY A 71 -5.79 9.68 -4.50
C GLY A 71 -6.30 8.31 -4.09
N ILE A 72 -6.64 7.47 -5.06
CA ILE A 72 -7.11 6.10 -4.83
C ILE A 72 -6.08 5.09 -5.32
N MET A 73 -5.68 4.19 -4.43
CA MET A 73 -4.79 3.08 -4.72
C MET A 73 -5.60 1.78 -4.75
N GLY A 74 -5.45 0.99 -5.80
CA GLY A 74 -6.11 -0.30 -5.95
C GLY A 74 -5.19 -1.46 -5.55
N ASP A 75 -5.59 -2.28 -4.59
CA ASP A 75 -4.82 -3.43 -4.11
C ASP A 75 -5.32 -4.72 -4.78
N VAL A 76 -4.42 -5.43 -5.49
CA VAL A 76 -4.75 -6.70 -6.16
C VAL A 76 -4.56 -7.93 -5.24
N LEU A 77 -4.43 -7.73 -3.93
CA LEU A 77 -4.39 -8.81 -2.94
C LEU A 77 -5.58 -9.77 -3.15
N ALA A 78 -5.31 -11.05 -3.17
CA ALA A 78 -6.29 -12.13 -3.34
C ALA A 78 -7.08 -12.10 -4.66
N ALA A 79 -6.72 -11.26 -5.63
CA ALA A 79 -7.33 -11.30 -6.94
C ALA A 79 -6.92 -12.58 -7.69
N PRO A 80 -7.87 -13.32 -8.29
CA PRO A 80 -7.57 -14.54 -9.03
C PRO A 80 -6.79 -14.29 -10.32
N ASP A 81 -6.99 -13.13 -10.94
CA ASP A 81 -6.23 -12.62 -12.09
C ASP A 81 -5.77 -11.20 -11.76
N LYS A 82 -4.57 -11.08 -11.23
CA LYS A 82 -4.03 -9.79 -10.78
C LYS A 82 -3.82 -8.81 -11.93
N PRO A 83 -3.28 -9.20 -13.11
CA PRO A 83 -3.18 -8.29 -14.25
C PRO A 83 -4.53 -7.76 -14.76
N ALA A 84 -5.54 -8.62 -14.88
CA ALA A 84 -6.89 -8.19 -15.30
C ALA A 84 -7.53 -7.27 -14.26
N THR A 85 -7.38 -7.59 -12.98
CA THR A 85 -7.87 -6.77 -11.87
C THR A 85 -7.18 -5.40 -11.83
N ALA A 86 -5.88 -5.36 -12.09
CA ALA A 86 -5.13 -4.10 -12.15
C ALA A 86 -5.62 -3.20 -13.29
N ARG A 87 -5.89 -3.76 -14.48
CA ARG A 87 -6.51 -3.02 -15.59
C ARG A 87 -7.88 -2.46 -15.21
N LEU A 88 -8.74 -3.30 -14.62
CA LEU A 88 -10.05 -2.84 -14.15
C LEU A 88 -9.95 -1.69 -13.15
N LEU A 89 -9.04 -1.77 -12.20
CA LEU A 89 -8.80 -0.70 -11.22
C LEU A 89 -8.35 0.60 -11.91
N GLN A 90 -7.41 0.52 -12.85
CA GLN A 90 -6.97 1.67 -13.65
C GLN A 90 -8.13 2.26 -14.46
N ASP A 91 -8.90 1.44 -15.15
CA ASP A 91 -10.03 1.87 -15.99
C ASP A 91 -11.13 2.55 -15.16
N LEU A 92 -11.32 2.14 -13.91
CA LEU A 92 -12.24 2.76 -12.96
C LEU A 92 -11.66 4.05 -12.34
N GLY A 93 -10.38 4.33 -12.52
CA GLY A 93 -9.75 5.58 -12.12
C GLY A 93 -8.87 5.48 -10.86
N ALA A 94 -8.41 4.31 -10.48
CA ALA A 94 -7.32 4.20 -9.51
C ALA A 94 -6.04 4.82 -10.11
N GLU A 95 -5.22 5.43 -9.26
CA GLU A 95 -4.03 6.17 -9.67
C GLU A 95 -2.73 5.42 -9.37
N VAL A 96 -2.81 4.38 -8.55
CA VAL A 96 -1.70 3.47 -8.21
C VAL A 96 -2.23 2.05 -8.07
N ILE A 97 -1.49 1.07 -8.54
CA ILE A 97 -1.77 -0.35 -8.29
C ILE A 97 -0.83 -0.89 -7.21
N ILE A 98 -1.38 -1.65 -6.27
CA ILE A 98 -0.60 -2.34 -5.24
C ILE A 98 -0.54 -3.82 -5.55
N VAL A 99 0.66 -4.32 -5.89
CA VAL A 99 0.96 -5.75 -5.98
C VAL A 99 1.30 -6.25 -4.59
N HIS A 100 0.40 -7.03 -4.02
CA HIS A 100 0.45 -7.41 -2.63
C HIS A 100 0.41 -8.94 -2.45
N THR A 101 1.39 -9.47 -1.71
CA THR A 101 1.36 -10.85 -1.22
C THR A 101 1.03 -10.84 0.26
N GLY A 102 -0.10 -11.45 0.61
CA GLY A 102 -0.68 -11.40 1.96
C GLY A 102 0.22 -12.02 3.03
N TYR A 103 0.07 -11.57 4.27
CA TYR A 103 0.80 -12.13 5.40
C TYR A 103 0.48 -13.62 5.62
N ASP A 104 -0.81 -13.98 5.63
CA ASP A 104 -1.24 -15.36 5.84
C ASP A 104 -0.89 -16.26 4.66
N GLU A 105 -0.99 -15.74 3.42
CA GLU A 105 -0.55 -16.43 2.22
C GLU A 105 0.92 -16.84 2.32
N ARG A 106 1.80 -15.92 2.71
CA ARG A 106 3.25 -16.20 2.87
C ARG A 106 3.56 -17.21 3.97
N ARG A 107 2.69 -17.37 4.96
CA ARG A 107 2.83 -18.41 6.00
C ARG A 107 2.48 -19.80 5.48
N GLN A 108 1.58 -19.89 4.51
CA GLN A 108 1.13 -21.16 3.93
C GLN A 108 1.93 -21.54 2.68
N VAL A 109 2.28 -20.57 1.86
CA VAL A 109 3.00 -20.77 0.60
C VAL A 109 4.44 -20.27 0.77
N ILE A 110 5.35 -21.21 1.04
CA ILE A 110 6.76 -20.88 1.25
C ILE A 110 7.33 -20.25 -0.03
N GLY A 111 7.91 -19.07 0.10
CA GLY A 111 8.51 -18.34 -1.01
C GLY A 111 7.56 -17.41 -1.76
N ALA A 112 6.26 -17.40 -1.45
CA ALA A 112 5.32 -16.47 -2.06
C ALA A 112 5.78 -15.01 -1.85
N SER A 113 5.78 -14.25 -2.94
CA SER A 113 6.36 -12.90 -2.99
C SER A 113 5.65 -12.04 -4.02
N PRO A 114 5.60 -10.71 -3.85
CA PRO A 114 5.11 -9.81 -4.90
C PRO A 114 5.88 -9.95 -6.23
N TRP A 115 7.11 -10.44 -6.20
CA TRP A 115 7.90 -10.71 -7.40
C TRP A 115 7.23 -11.69 -8.37
N ASP A 116 6.39 -12.60 -7.86
CA ASP A 116 5.72 -13.62 -8.69
C ASP A 116 4.75 -13.00 -9.69
N ASP A 117 4.12 -11.88 -9.33
CA ASP A 117 3.09 -11.22 -10.13
C ASP A 117 3.53 -9.85 -10.69
N LEU A 118 4.62 -9.28 -10.16
CA LEU A 118 5.00 -7.89 -10.43
C LEU A 118 5.15 -7.60 -11.92
N ALA A 119 5.90 -8.43 -12.64
CA ALA A 119 6.17 -8.19 -14.06
C ALA A 119 4.89 -8.20 -14.91
N SER A 120 3.97 -9.13 -14.63
CA SER A 120 2.70 -9.26 -15.35
C SER A 120 1.74 -8.11 -15.05
N VAL A 121 1.71 -7.62 -13.82
CA VAL A 121 0.90 -6.46 -13.43
C VAL A 121 1.48 -5.18 -14.02
N VAL A 122 2.79 -4.97 -13.94
CA VAL A 122 3.47 -3.80 -14.55
C VAL A 122 3.20 -3.73 -16.05
N ALA A 123 3.24 -4.88 -16.75
CA ALA A 123 2.93 -4.92 -18.18
C ALA A 123 1.45 -4.68 -18.52
N ALA A 124 0.57 -4.72 -17.53
CA ALA A 124 -0.87 -4.62 -17.72
C ALA A 124 -1.42 -3.20 -17.53
N VAL A 125 -0.66 -2.28 -16.94
CA VAL A 125 -1.14 -0.93 -16.57
C VAL A 125 -0.13 0.15 -16.95
N ASP A 126 -0.63 1.38 -17.11
CA ASP A 126 0.18 2.57 -17.42
C ASP A 126 0.42 3.46 -16.20
N ILE A 127 -0.23 3.16 -15.09
CA ILE A 127 -0.11 3.91 -13.83
C ILE A 127 0.95 3.30 -12.92
N PRO A 128 1.51 4.07 -11.95
CA PRO A 128 2.53 3.58 -11.04
C PRO A 128 2.12 2.32 -10.29
N VAL A 129 3.06 1.40 -10.13
CA VAL A 129 2.88 0.16 -9.36
C VAL A 129 3.67 0.24 -8.06
N GLN A 130 3.07 -0.23 -6.99
CA GLN A 130 3.66 -0.41 -5.67
C GLN A 130 3.77 -1.91 -5.37
N ALA A 131 4.90 -2.35 -4.85
CA ALA A 131 5.06 -3.72 -4.37
C ALA A 131 5.10 -3.76 -2.85
N VAL A 132 4.39 -4.74 -2.25
CA VAL A 132 4.32 -4.93 -0.80
C VAL A 132 4.10 -6.39 -0.40
N GLY A 133 4.63 -6.75 0.75
CA GLY A 133 4.46 -8.08 1.37
C GLY A 133 5.66 -9.01 1.16
N GLY A 134 6.36 -9.35 2.24
CA GLY A 134 7.48 -10.31 2.20
C GLY A 134 8.76 -9.83 1.52
N LEU A 135 8.85 -8.57 1.17
CA LEU A 135 10.06 -7.98 0.60
C LEU A 135 11.16 -7.87 1.65
N THR A 136 12.37 -8.25 1.28
CA THR A 136 13.56 -8.04 2.10
C THR A 136 14.16 -6.66 1.85
N LEU A 137 15.01 -6.18 2.75
CA LEU A 137 15.73 -4.92 2.55
C LEU A 137 16.60 -4.94 1.28
N ALA A 138 17.09 -6.12 0.87
CA ALA A 138 17.88 -6.30 -0.35
C ALA A 138 17.04 -6.24 -1.64
N ASP A 139 15.73 -6.42 -1.55
CA ASP A 139 14.81 -6.33 -2.69
C ASP A 139 14.43 -4.89 -3.01
N LEU A 140 14.29 -4.06 -1.98
CA LEU A 140 13.77 -2.70 -2.14
C LEU A 140 14.48 -1.84 -3.19
N PRO A 141 15.82 -1.84 -3.30
CA PRO A 141 16.52 -1.08 -4.34
C PRO A 141 16.27 -1.60 -5.77
N LYS A 142 15.82 -2.85 -5.95
CA LYS A 142 15.61 -3.47 -7.26
C LYS A 142 14.23 -3.14 -7.85
N LEU A 143 13.25 -2.83 -7.00
CA LEU A 143 11.86 -2.65 -7.38
C LEU A 143 11.63 -1.51 -8.39
N PRO A 144 12.26 -0.33 -8.29
CA PRO A 144 12.10 0.73 -9.29
C PRO A 144 12.49 0.28 -10.70
N ALA A 145 13.60 -0.43 -10.84
CA ALA A 145 14.04 -0.98 -12.13
C ALA A 145 13.12 -2.09 -12.66
N ALA A 146 12.36 -2.76 -11.78
CA ALA A 146 11.35 -3.74 -12.15
C ALA A 146 9.97 -3.12 -12.45
N GLY A 147 9.86 -1.80 -12.48
CA GLY A 147 8.61 -1.08 -12.77
C GLY A 147 7.75 -0.76 -11.55
N ALA A 148 8.23 -1.02 -10.33
CA ALA A 148 7.57 -0.64 -9.08
C ALA A 148 8.31 0.51 -8.38
N PRO A 149 8.10 1.77 -8.77
CA PRO A 149 8.81 2.93 -8.20
C PRO A 149 8.37 3.23 -6.74
N LEU A 150 7.29 2.63 -6.28
CA LEU A 150 6.78 2.77 -4.92
C LEU A 150 7.03 1.47 -4.16
N VAL A 151 7.64 1.60 -2.98
CA VAL A 151 7.97 0.46 -2.13
C VAL A 151 7.44 0.69 -0.71
N VAL A 152 6.93 -0.37 -0.09
CA VAL A 152 6.50 -0.33 1.30
C VAL A 152 7.54 -1.02 2.18
N VAL A 153 8.02 -0.28 3.17
CA VAL A 153 8.83 -0.81 4.26
C VAL A 153 7.89 -1.01 5.45
N GLY A 154 7.47 -2.23 5.66
CA GLY A 154 6.54 -2.57 6.73
C GLY A 154 7.23 -2.83 8.06
N ALA A 155 6.44 -2.91 9.12
CA ALA A 155 6.85 -3.21 10.48
C ALA A 155 7.68 -4.50 10.70
N PRO A 156 7.76 -5.47 9.76
CA PRO A 156 8.63 -6.63 9.96
C PRO A 156 10.12 -6.38 9.88
N LEU A 157 10.58 -5.16 9.85
CA LEU A 157 12.01 -4.95 10.15
C LEU A 157 12.40 -5.55 11.52
N VAL A 158 11.43 -5.96 12.34
CA VAL A 158 11.63 -6.52 13.67
C VAL A 158 10.47 -7.43 14.15
N ILE A 159 9.71 -8.03 13.28
CA ILE A 159 8.76 -9.09 13.72
C ILE A 159 9.55 -10.39 13.75
N ASP A 160 9.75 -10.94 14.94
CA ASP A 160 10.02 -12.37 15.06
C ASP A 160 8.77 -13.15 14.62
N ASN A 161 8.98 -14.38 14.22
CA ASN A 161 8.05 -15.18 13.40
C ASN A 161 6.62 -15.36 13.95
N ASP A 162 6.26 -14.85 15.14
CA ASP A 162 5.00 -15.16 15.81
C ASP A 162 4.30 -13.99 16.51
N SER A 163 4.79 -12.77 16.47
CA SER A 163 4.12 -11.68 17.16
C SER A 163 4.21 -10.35 16.41
N PHE A 164 3.07 -9.67 16.29
CA PHE A 164 3.00 -8.23 15.95
C PHE A 164 3.52 -7.34 17.11
N ARG A 165 4.36 -7.85 17.97
CA ARG A 165 5.01 -7.02 18.96
C ARG A 165 6.11 -6.23 18.27
N ALA A 166 5.94 -4.90 18.28
CA ALA A 166 7.12 -4.05 18.18
C ALA A 166 8.07 -4.55 19.25
N SER A 167 9.20 -5.14 18.87
CA SER A 167 10.27 -5.33 19.84
C SER A 167 10.59 -3.96 20.40
N GLU A 168 11.11 -3.87 21.61
CA GLU A 168 11.74 -2.66 22.16
C GLU A 168 12.90 -2.29 21.22
N SER A 169 12.55 -1.75 20.06
CA SER A 169 13.50 -1.39 19.03
C SER A 169 14.13 -0.09 19.44
N ASP A 170 15.42 -0.09 19.51
CA ASP A 170 16.23 1.12 19.48
C ASP A 170 15.75 1.98 18.29
N ASP A 171 14.96 3.03 18.56
CA ASP A 171 14.39 3.93 17.57
C ASP A 171 15.46 4.56 16.68
N GLU A 172 16.68 4.73 17.20
CA GLU A 172 17.83 5.23 16.44
C GLU A 172 18.31 4.19 15.41
N ARG A 173 18.32 2.91 15.76
CA ARG A 173 18.70 1.82 14.85
C ARG A 173 17.68 1.71 13.73
N LEU A 174 16.39 1.72 14.05
CA LEU A 174 15.32 1.71 13.06
C LEU A 174 15.42 2.93 12.13
N GLY A 175 15.62 4.10 12.69
CA GLY A 175 15.80 5.33 11.92
C GLY A 175 17.02 5.30 10.99
N ARG A 176 18.14 4.66 11.37
CA ARG A 176 19.30 4.44 10.49
C ARG A 176 18.94 3.53 9.32
N VAL A 177 18.36 2.36 9.59
CA VAL A 177 17.97 1.39 8.55
C VAL A 177 17.01 2.02 7.55
N ILE A 178 15.97 2.72 8.02
CA ILE A 178 15.01 3.39 7.12
C ILE A 178 15.73 4.42 6.23
N ARG A 179 16.62 5.26 6.79
CA ARG A 179 17.38 6.24 6.00
C ARG A 179 18.27 5.60 4.94
N GLU A 180 18.94 4.50 5.26
CA GLU A 180 19.78 3.76 4.31
C GLU A 180 18.94 3.17 3.17
N VAL A 181 17.81 2.53 3.48
CA VAL A 181 16.88 1.99 2.48
C VAL A 181 16.34 3.09 1.57
N VAL A 182 15.87 4.21 2.13
CA VAL A 182 15.35 5.34 1.35
C VAL A 182 16.42 5.91 0.41
N ARG A 183 17.67 6.02 0.87
CA ARG A 183 18.78 6.47 0.02
C ARG A 183 19.04 5.49 -1.11
N ALA A 184 19.10 4.19 -0.81
CA ALA A 184 19.34 3.14 -1.80
C ALA A 184 18.25 3.10 -2.88
N VAL A 185 16.99 3.18 -2.50
CA VAL A 185 15.85 3.21 -3.45
C VAL A 185 15.87 4.48 -4.31
N LYS A 186 16.15 5.65 -3.71
CA LYS A 186 16.20 6.91 -4.45
C LYS A 186 17.38 7.00 -5.42
N ALA A 187 18.47 6.29 -5.18
CA ALA A 187 19.63 6.26 -6.07
C ALA A 187 19.40 5.45 -7.36
N GLN A 188 18.30 4.70 -7.44
CA GLN A 188 17.92 3.90 -8.62
C GLN A 188 16.90 4.62 -9.55
N ARG A 189 16.56 5.87 -9.25
CA ARG A 189 15.65 6.70 -10.07
C ARG A 189 16.38 7.52 -11.10
#